data_834d4b1904f6b885f18a58652fc5a11a
#
_entry.id   834d4b1904f6b885f18a58652fc5a11a
#
_cell.length_a   1.000
_cell.length_b   1.000
_cell.length_c   1.000
_cell.angle_alpha   90.00
_cell.angle_beta   90.00
_cell.angle_gamma   90.00
#
_symmetry.space_group_name_H-M   'P 1'
#
loop_
_entity.id
_entity.type
_entity.pdbx_description
1 polymer ?
#
loop_
_entity_poly.entity_id
_entity_poly.type
_entity_poly.pdbx_seq_one_letter_code
_entity_poly.pdbx_strand_id
1 'polypeptide(L)'
;MKKSHLLSGLLFMGSLAVRAQEIIPLYPGNVPNAKSSSVKEVQPSPGVYRGVTQPTLEVYLPDKATATGTAVVIIPGGGYSVVVYQGEGVNTAKALAQKGVAAFVLKYRLPSDSSMVDKTIGPLQDAQQAIRRVREGAAKWGIDVNKVGIMGFSAGGHLASTEATHFEKALIDNPEKITLRPDFQVLVYPVISMQDSLAHRGSRDNLLGKNPSRATIELFSNELQVRANTPPTYLTHAADDKVVDVDNSIVYFEKLRHLNVPVEMHIYPKGDHGFIFRQPGWIDPLFDWMKRNNWIK
;
A
#
# COMPACT_ATOMS: atom_id res chain seq x y z
N MET A 1 40.64 -24.31 -55.44
CA MET A 1 40.31 -22.99 -54.86
C MET A 1 38.99 -23.09 -54.12
N LYS A 2 39.03 -23.18 -52.77
CA LYS A 2 37.85 -23.24 -51.87
C LYS A 2 37.58 -21.83 -51.37
N LYS A 3 36.43 -21.26 -51.67
CA LYS A 3 36.00 -19.96 -51.11
C LYS A 3 35.33 -20.19 -49.75
N SER A 4 35.93 -19.64 -48.72
CA SER A 4 35.35 -19.54 -47.38
C SER A 4 34.40 -18.36 -47.33
N HIS A 5 33.14 -18.58 -47.01
CA HIS A 5 32.18 -17.52 -46.63
C HIS A 5 32.22 -17.35 -45.10
N LEU A 6 32.77 -16.21 -44.65
CA LEU A 6 32.61 -15.75 -43.26
C LEU A 6 31.22 -15.20 -43.09
N LEU A 7 30.42 -15.83 -42.24
CA LEU A 7 29.14 -15.31 -41.77
C LEU A 7 29.41 -14.41 -40.55
N SER A 8 29.35 -13.10 -40.70
CA SER A 8 29.37 -12.13 -39.59
C SER A 8 28.00 -12.10 -38.90
N GLY A 9 27.93 -12.75 -37.73
CA GLY A 9 26.76 -12.62 -36.86
C GLY A 9 26.79 -11.27 -36.14
N LEU A 10 25.85 -10.37 -36.46
CA LEU A 10 25.60 -9.16 -35.67
C LEU A 10 24.88 -9.56 -34.36
N LEU A 11 25.62 -9.49 -33.23
CA LEU A 11 25.01 -9.54 -31.91
C LEU A 11 24.25 -8.22 -31.66
N PHE A 12 22.94 -8.24 -31.67
CA PHE A 12 22.12 -7.16 -31.16
C PHE A 12 22.21 -7.19 -29.64
N MET A 13 23.08 -6.41 -29.05
CA MET A 13 23.03 -6.06 -27.64
C MET A 13 21.84 -5.11 -27.43
N GLY A 14 20.68 -5.66 -27.06
CA GLY A 14 19.56 -4.88 -26.56
C GLY A 14 19.99 -4.18 -25.27
N SER A 15 20.24 -2.87 -25.33
CA SER A 15 20.42 -2.05 -24.14
C SER A 15 19.10 -2.08 -23.34
N LEU A 16 19.10 -2.80 -22.22
CA LEU A 16 18.11 -2.66 -21.16
C LEU A 16 18.19 -1.22 -20.64
N ALA A 17 17.35 -0.35 -21.19
CA ALA A 17 17.18 0.98 -20.66
C ALA A 17 16.54 0.85 -19.28
N VAL A 18 17.35 0.87 -18.23
CA VAL A 18 16.89 1.09 -16.86
C VAL A 18 16.25 2.48 -16.86
N ARG A 19 14.91 2.53 -16.95
CA ARG A 19 14.21 3.80 -16.75
C ARG A 19 14.51 4.26 -15.34
N ALA A 20 15.02 5.49 -15.24
CA ALA A 20 15.20 6.13 -13.95
C ALA A 20 13.87 6.10 -13.19
N GLN A 21 13.91 5.67 -11.95
CA GLN A 21 12.78 5.64 -11.04
C GLN A 21 12.28 7.07 -10.82
N GLU A 22 11.01 7.33 -11.09
CA GLU A 22 10.41 8.64 -10.88
C GLU A 22 9.91 8.71 -9.43
N ILE A 23 10.46 9.62 -8.63
CA ILE A 23 9.91 9.98 -7.32
C ILE A 23 9.22 11.32 -7.47
N ILE A 24 7.93 11.36 -7.22
CA ILE A 24 7.12 12.57 -7.33
C ILE A 24 6.64 13.04 -5.95
N PRO A 25 6.63 14.35 -5.67
CA PRO A 25 5.94 14.89 -4.51
C PRO A 25 4.47 14.50 -4.57
N LEU A 26 3.92 14.03 -3.44
CA LEU A 26 2.52 13.63 -3.37
C LEU A 26 1.59 14.83 -3.61
N TYR A 27 1.93 15.97 -3.03
CA TYR A 27 1.24 17.25 -3.21
C TYR A 27 2.08 18.19 -4.05
N PRO A 28 1.52 18.78 -5.12
CA PRO A 28 2.26 19.74 -5.97
C PRO A 28 2.48 21.10 -5.31
N GLY A 29 1.81 21.36 -4.18
CA GLY A 29 1.87 22.59 -3.41
C GLY A 29 1.94 22.31 -1.91
N ASN A 30 1.18 23.07 -1.12
CA ASN A 30 1.15 22.91 0.32
C ASN A 30 0.57 21.55 0.72
N VAL A 31 1.22 20.93 1.68
CA VAL A 31 0.74 19.67 2.28
C VAL A 31 -0.41 20.02 3.26
N PRO A 32 -1.62 19.49 3.06
CA PRO A 32 -2.75 19.82 3.92
C PRO A 32 -2.50 19.34 5.36
N ASN A 33 -3.11 19.99 6.35
CA ASN A 33 -3.00 19.59 7.75
C ASN A 33 -1.58 19.69 8.34
N ALA A 34 -0.59 20.23 7.59
CA ALA A 34 0.77 20.41 8.07
C ALA A 34 0.89 21.64 8.96
N LYS A 35 1.76 21.56 9.98
CA LYS A 35 2.27 22.70 10.76
C LYS A 35 3.76 22.89 10.53
N SER A 36 4.25 24.11 10.77
CA SER A 36 5.69 24.35 10.88
C SER A 36 6.29 23.45 11.96
N SER A 37 7.32 22.72 11.63
CA SER A 37 7.93 21.73 12.51
C SER A 37 9.44 21.62 12.28
N SER A 38 10.17 21.36 13.36
CA SER A 38 11.60 21.03 13.33
C SER A 38 11.88 19.53 13.08
N VAL A 39 10.84 18.72 12.92
CA VAL A 39 10.99 17.28 12.62
C VAL A 39 11.74 17.10 11.31
N LYS A 40 12.82 16.31 11.37
CA LYS A 40 13.63 15.97 10.21
C LYS A 40 13.43 14.50 9.85
N GLU A 41 13.30 14.25 8.55
CA GLU A 41 13.33 12.87 8.03
C GLU A 41 14.73 12.30 8.17
N VAL A 42 14.83 11.08 8.70
CA VAL A 42 16.09 10.34 8.85
C VAL A 42 15.88 8.88 8.44
N GLN A 43 16.96 8.20 8.09
CA GLN A 43 16.98 6.75 7.87
C GLN A 43 17.69 6.07 9.05
N PRO A 44 16.96 5.54 10.05
CA PRO A 44 17.58 4.84 11.18
C PRO A 44 18.25 3.52 10.76
N SER A 45 17.84 2.97 9.62
CA SER A 45 18.50 1.87 8.93
C SER A 45 18.23 1.99 7.41
N PRO A 46 19.05 1.36 6.55
CA PRO A 46 18.86 1.44 5.10
C PRO A 46 17.44 1.09 4.68
N GLY A 47 16.78 2.00 3.95
CA GLY A 47 15.43 1.80 3.44
C GLY A 47 14.30 1.87 4.47
N VAL A 48 14.58 2.33 5.70
CA VAL A 48 13.58 2.62 6.73
C VAL A 48 13.60 4.11 7.03
N TYR A 49 12.44 4.78 6.95
CA TYR A 49 12.32 6.22 7.17
C TYR A 49 11.59 6.54 8.47
N ARG A 50 12.05 7.56 9.17
CA ARG A 50 11.43 8.14 10.37
C ARG A 50 11.27 9.64 10.20
N GLY A 51 10.26 10.23 10.85
CA GLY A 51 10.04 11.68 10.80
C GLY A 51 9.61 12.18 9.43
N VAL A 52 8.91 11.36 8.66
CA VAL A 52 8.39 11.75 7.33
C VAL A 52 7.35 12.85 7.49
N THR A 53 7.62 14.01 6.93
CA THR A 53 6.71 15.18 6.88
C THR A 53 6.39 15.61 5.45
N GLN A 54 7.18 15.16 4.48
CA GLN A 54 7.01 15.41 3.06
C GLN A 54 6.70 14.08 2.35
N PRO A 55 5.42 13.80 2.02
CA PRO A 55 5.06 12.54 1.42
C PRO A 55 5.40 12.50 -0.07
N THR A 56 5.79 11.33 -0.56
CA THR A 56 6.15 11.10 -1.97
C THR A 56 5.55 9.81 -2.50
N LEU A 57 5.41 9.73 -3.82
CA LEU A 57 5.15 8.50 -4.57
C LEU A 57 6.37 8.15 -5.40
N GLU A 58 6.87 6.92 -5.27
CA GLU A 58 7.89 6.36 -6.15
C GLU A 58 7.24 5.40 -7.14
N VAL A 59 7.51 5.62 -8.43
CA VAL A 59 6.78 4.99 -9.54
C VAL A 59 7.58 3.83 -10.12
N TYR A 60 6.95 2.66 -10.21
CA TYR A 60 7.47 1.44 -10.81
C TYR A 60 6.54 0.98 -11.94
N LEU A 61 6.97 1.15 -13.17
CA LEU A 61 6.17 0.77 -14.33
C LEU A 61 6.62 -0.57 -14.88
N PRO A 62 5.67 -1.43 -15.30
CA PRO A 62 5.99 -2.65 -16.03
C PRO A 62 6.48 -2.33 -17.44
N ASP A 63 7.09 -3.32 -18.09
CA ASP A 63 7.35 -3.25 -19.52
C ASP A 63 6.05 -3.07 -20.29
N LYS A 64 6.05 -2.21 -21.30
CA LYS A 64 4.86 -1.91 -22.11
C LYS A 64 4.23 -3.16 -22.72
N ALA A 65 5.05 -4.16 -23.10
CA ALA A 65 4.59 -5.41 -23.69
C ALA A 65 3.80 -6.29 -22.71
N THR A 66 4.04 -6.17 -21.41
CA THR A 66 3.41 -6.97 -20.35
C THR A 66 2.39 -6.19 -19.53
N ALA A 67 2.31 -4.88 -19.71
CA ALA A 67 1.43 -4.02 -18.96
C ALA A 67 -0.04 -4.47 -19.05
N THR A 68 -0.69 -4.56 -17.90
CA THR A 68 -2.08 -5.02 -17.75
C THR A 68 -3.08 -3.87 -17.62
N GLY A 69 -2.59 -2.64 -17.46
CA GLY A 69 -3.39 -1.47 -17.10
C GLY A 69 -3.71 -1.39 -15.61
N THR A 70 -3.40 -2.40 -14.81
CA THR A 70 -3.62 -2.41 -13.37
C THR A 70 -2.54 -1.62 -12.65
N ALA A 71 -2.95 -0.87 -11.62
CA ALA A 71 -2.07 -0.14 -10.73
C ALA A 71 -2.32 -0.49 -9.27
N VAL A 72 -1.27 -0.41 -8.43
CA VAL A 72 -1.34 -0.63 -6.99
C VAL A 72 -0.58 0.46 -6.25
N VAL A 73 -1.25 1.17 -5.33
CA VAL A 73 -0.60 2.02 -4.34
C VAL A 73 -0.16 1.15 -3.18
N ILE A 74 1.15 1.11 -2.89
CA ILE A 74 1.74 0.29 -1.83
C ILE A 74 2.03 1.16 -0.62
N ILE A 75 1.54 0.74 0.54
CA ILE A 75 1.68 1.42 1.83
C ILE A 75 2.50 0.52 2.76
N PRO A 76 3.80 0.77 2.93
CA PRO A 76 4.63 0.01 3.85
C PRO A 76 4.22 0.19 5.31
N GLY A 77 4.53 -0.81 6.14
CA GLY A 77 4.30 -0.77 7.57
C GLY A 77 5.36 -0.02 8.36
N GLY A 78 5.43 -0.32 9.66
CA GLY A 78 6.36 0.29 10.61
C GLY A 78 5.68 0.93 11.81
N GLY A 79 4.49 0.46 12.20
CA GLY A 79 3.80 0.84 13.43
C GLY A 79 3.42 2.33 13.50
N TYR A 80 3.31 3.03 12.38
CA TYR A 80 3.17 4.49 12.31
C TYR A 80 4.32 5.28 12.96
N SER A 81 5.44 4.62 13.29
CA SER A 81 6.64 5.26 13.83
C SER A 81 7.79 5.36 12.83
N VAL A 82 7.79 4.45 11.87
CA VAL A 82 8.70 4.42 10.71
C VAL A 82 7.94 3.96 9.46
N VAL A 83 8.59 4.05 8.30
CA VAL A 83 8.13 3.46 7.04
C VAL A 83 9.18 2.42 6.60
N VAL A 84 8.79 1.13 6.53
CA VAL A 84 9.66 0.01 6.07
C VAL A 84 9.71 0.01 4.55
N TYR A 85 10.27 1.08 3.99
CA TYR A 85 10.13 1.48 2.61
C TYR A 85 10.73 0.51 1.61
N GLN A 86 11.98 0.07 1.86
CA GLN A 86 12.70 -0.81 0.95
C GLN A 86 12.08 -2.21 0.94
N GLY A 87 11.87 -2.79 2.12
CA GLY A 87 11.47 -4.19 2.26
C GLY A 87 10.04 -4.45 1.79
N GLU A 88 9.10 -3.68 2.32
CA GLU A 88 7.68 -3.86 2.04
C GLU A 88 7.21 -3.06 0.82
N GLY A 89 7.84 -1.89 0.56
CA GLY A 89 7.50 -1.02 -0.56
C GLY A 89 8.21 -1.41 -1.85
N VAL A 90 9.49 -1.07 -1.95
CA VAL A 90 10.28 -1.17 -3.19
C VAL A 90 10.36 -2.61 -3.72
N ASN A 91 10.64 -3.58 -2.84
CA ASN A 91 10.76 -4.98 -3.26
C ASN A 91 9.44 -5.52 -3.81
N THR A 92 8.32 -5.18 -3.17
CA THR A 92 6.97 -5.55 -3.63
C THR A 92 6.61 -4.85 -4.93
N ALA A 93 6.94 -3.56 -5.08
CA ALA A 93 6.70 -2.81 -6.30
C ALA A 93 7.42 -3.44 -7.50
N LYS A 94 8.67 -3.86 -7.33
CA LYS A 94 9.43 -4.57 -8.36
C LYS A 94 8.77 -5.91 -8.74
N ALA A 95 8.30 -6.69 -7.76
CA ALA A 95 7.61 -7.95 -8.02
C ALA A 95 6.29 -7.75 -8.79
N LEU A 96 5.51 -6.73 -8.45
CA LEU A 96 4.29 -6.36 -9.15
C LEU A 96 4.59 -5.88 -10.58
N ALA A 97 5.61 -5.04 -10.78
CA ALA A 97 6.00 -4.55 -12.10
C ALA A 97 6.42 -5.70 -13.03
N GLN A 98 7.12 -6.72 -12.53
CA GLN A 98 7.47 -7.94 -13.29
C GLN A 98 6.22 -8.73 -13.74
N LYS A 99 5.09 -8.57 -13.08
CA LYS A 99 3.80 -9.20 -13.42
C LYS A 99 2.87 -8.27 -14.21
N GLY A 100 3.39 -7.16 -14.74
CA GLY A 100 2.63 -6.25 -15.58
C GLY A 100 1.77 -5.23 -14.83
N VAL A 101 1.96 -5.08 -13.52
CA VAL A 101 1.21 -4.14 -12.67
C VAL A 101 2.05 -2.89 -12.41
N ALA A 102 1.52 -1.71 -12.69
CA ALA A 102 2.14 -0.47 -12.27
C ALA A 102 2.05 -0.33 -10.74
N ALA A 103 3.16 -0.04 -10.07
CA ALA A 103 3.20 0.05 -8.62
C ALA A 103 3.71 1.42 -8.17
N PHE A 104 3.11 1.95 -7.11
CA PHE A 104 3.36 3.27 -6.57
C PHE A 104 3.63 3.16 -5.08
N VAL A 105 4.90 3.30 -4.68
CA VAL A 105 5.27 3.21 -3.26
C VAL A 105 5.01 4.54 -2.59
N LEU A 106 4.09 4.56 -1.64
CA LEU A 106 3.76 5.72 -0.85
C LEU A 106 4.66 5.83 0.37
N LYS A 107 5.50 6.87 0.40
CA LYS A 107 6.15 7.31 1.62
C LYS A 107 5.24 8.33 2.29
N TYR A 108 4.32 7.86 3.13
CA TYR A 108 3.31 8.68 3.80
C TYR A 108 3.88 9.40 5.03
N ARG A 109 3.25 10.50 5.41
CA ARG A 109 3.60 11.23 6.64
C ARG A 109 3.34 10.39 7.86
N LEU A 110 4.30 10.37 8.78
CA LEU A 110 4.13 9.70 10.06
C LEU A 110 3.36 10.60 11.04
N PRO A 111 2.37 10.05 11.77
CA PRO A 111 1.54 10.82 12.69
C PRO A 111 2.38 11.52 13.76
N SER A 112 2.25 12.84 13.87
CA SER A 112 2.98 13.62 14.87
C SER A 112 2.24 14.90 15.22
N ASP A 113 2.00 15.11 16.52
CA ASP A 113 1.40 16.34 17.03
C ASP A 113 2.30 17.57 16.80
N SER A 114 3.60 17.37 16.53
CA SER A 114 4.54 18.46 16.24
C SER A 114 4.55 18.89 14.78
N SER A 115 4.03 18.08 13.85
CA SER A 115 4.07 18.37 12.41
C SER A 115 2.69 18.41 11.74
N MET A 116 1.63 18.02 12.45
CA MET A 116 0.25 17.99 11.94
C MET A 116 -0.72 18.71 12.88
N VAL A 117 -1.73 19.34 12.32
CA VAL A 117 -2.85 19.92 13.11
C VAL A 117 -3.66 18.79 13.75
N ASP A 118 -3.99 17.77 12.95
CA ASP A 118 -4.61 16.52 13.39
C ASP A 118 -3.82 15.35 12.83
N LYS A 119 -3.07 14.67 13.70
CA LYS A 119 -2.23 13.54 13.28
C LYS A 119 -3.03 12.31 12.90
N THR A 120 -4.28 12.19 13.36
CA THR A 120 -5.09 10.99 13.12
C THR A 120 -5.52 10.85 11.67
N ILE A 121 -5.68 11.98 10.95
CA ILE A 121 -6.11 12.00 9.56
C ILE A 121 -4.95 12.19 8.55
N GLY A 122 -3.77 12.64 9.00
CA GLY A 122 -2.67 12.96 8.08
C GLY A 122 -2.27 11.80 7.16
N PRO A 123 -2.03 10.58 7.68
CA PRO A 123 -1.74 9.42 6.83
C PRO A 123 -2.88 9.08 5.86
N LEU A 124 -4.15 9.19 6.29
CA LEU A 124 -5.30 8.93 5.43
C LEU A 124 -5.42 9.96 4.30
N GLN A 125 -5.14 11.24 4.57
CA GLN A 125 -5.04 12.25 3.51
C GLN A 125 -4.00 11.87 2.45
N ASP A 126 -2.86 11.32 2.87
CA ASP A 126 -1.81 10.89 1.95
C ASP A 126 -2.22 9.66 1.14
N ALA A 127 -2.95 8.71 1.72
CA ALA A 127 -3.50 7.55 1.01
C ALA A 127 -4.54 7.98 -0.04
N GLN A 128 -5.47 8.87 0.34
CA GLN A 128 -6.46 9.46 -0.57
C GLN A 128 -5.80 10.20 -1.74
N GLN A 129 -4.82 11.02 -1.42
CA GLN A 129 -4.08 11.76 -2.43
C GLN A 129 -3.29 10.82 -3.37
N ALA A 130 -2.75 9.71 -2.86
CA ALA A 130 -2.06 8.74 -3.69
C ALA A 130 -3.00 8.08 -4.71
N ILE A 131 -4.18 7.62 -4.29
CA ILE A 131 -5.21 7.09 -5.19
C ILE A 131 -5.61 8.12 -6.24
N ARG A 132 -5.87 9.37 -5.79
CA ARG A 132 -6.21 10.48 -6.70
C ARG A 132 -5.10 10.71 -7.73
N ARG A 133 -3.83 10.84 -7.31
CA ARG A 133 -2.67 11.07 -8.19
C ARG A 133 -2.48 9.97 -9.21
N VAL A 134 -2.68 8.70 -8.81
CA VAL A 134 -2.57 7.56 -9.73
C VAL A 134 -3.66 7.63 -10.81
N ARG A 135 -4.89 7.97 -10.44
CA ARG A 135 -5.99 8.12 -11.40
C ARG A 135 -5.82 9.34 -12.31
N GLU A 136 -5.37 10.47 -11.79
CA GLU A 136 -5.05 11.66 -12.59
C GLU A 136 -3.95 11.38 -13.64
N GLY A 137 -2.93 10.63 -13.23
CA GLY A 137 -1.81 10.27 -14.09
C GLY A 137 -2.03 9.04 -14.96
N ALA A 138 -3.22 8.46 -14.98
CA ALA A 138 -3.50 7.17 -15.62
C ALA A 138 -3.08 7.12 -17.08
N ALA A 139 -3.39 8.15 -17.86
CA ALA A 139 -3.00 8.24 -19.27
C ALA A 139 -1.46 8.28 -19.45
N LYS A 140 -0.74 9.00 -18.56
CA LYS A 140 0.73 9.09 -18.57
C LYS A 140 1.37 7.73 -18.36
N TRP A 141 0.79 6.92 -17.46
CA TRP A 141 1.37 5.65 -17.00
C TRP A 141 0.75 4.40 -17.65
N GLY A 142 -0.23 4.58 -18.56
CA GLY A 142 -0.90 3.48 -19.25
C GLY A 142 -1.79 2.64 -18.31
N ILE A 143 -2.47 3.30 -17.37
CA ILE A 143 -3.32 2.69 -16.34
C ILE A 143 -4.78 2.80 -16.74
N ASP A 144 -5.55 1.75 -16.45
CA ASP A 144 -7.01 1.80 -16.45
C ASP A 144 -7.48 2.40 -15.11
N VAL A 145 -8.21 3.51 -15.17
CA VAL A 145 -8.72 4.22 -13.99
C VAL A 145 -9.65 3.38 -13.10
N ASN A 146 -10.18 2.27 -13.64
CA ASN A 146 -11.03 1.32 -12.94
C ASN A 146 -10.26 0.08 -12.43
N LYS A 147 -8.92 0.11 -12.47
CA LYS A 147 -8.04 -0.96 -11.99
C LYS A 147 -6.96 -0.42 -11.05
N VAL A 148 -7.31 0.45 -10.14
CA VAL A 148 -6.40 1.05 -9.16
C VAL A 148 -6.66 0.47 -7.78
N GLY A 149 -5.79 -0.45 -7.36
CA GLY A 149 -5.84 -1.08 -6.03
C GLY A 149 -4.96 -0.38 -5.01
N ILE A 150 -5.14 -0.80 -3.76
CA ILE A 150 -4.32 -0.39 -2.62
C ILE A 150 -3.74 -1.63 -1.93
N MET A 151 -2.49 -1.58 -1.51
CA MET A 151 -1.84 -2.68 -0.79
C MET A 151 -1.14 -2.14 0.45
N GLY A 152 -1.34 -2.77 1.60
CA GLY A 152 -0.72 -2.33 2.83
C GLY A 152 -0.19 -3.46 3.70
N PHE A 153 0.89 -3.16 4.43
CA PHE A 153 1.61 -4.07 5.31
C PHE A 153 1.51 -3.59 6.77
N SER A 154 1.18 -4.47 7.72
CA SER A 154 1.18 -4.12 9.15
C SER A 154 0.35 -2.85 9.44
N ALA A 155 0.94 -1.81 10.02
CA ALA A 155 0.30 -0.50 10.17
C ALA A 155 -0.06 0.18 8.84
N GLY A 156 0.70 -0.08 7.76
CA GLY A 156 0.32 0.30 6.39
C GLY A 156 -0.92 -0.46 5.90
N GLY A 157 -1.13 -1.68 6.38
CA GLY A 157 -2.36 -2.45 6.17
C GLY A 157 -3.56 -1.81 6.87
N HIS A 158 -3.35 -1.24 8.07
CA HIS A 158 -4.37 -0.42 8.72
C HIS A 158 -4.72 0.81 7.86
N LEU A 159 -3.71 1.53 7.37
CA LEU A 159 -3.94 2.71 6.54
C LEU A 159 -4.65 2.34 5.21
N ALA A 160 -4.27 1.23 4.58
CA ALA A 160 -4.91 0.74 3.35
C ALA A 160 -6.38 0.36 3.59
N SER A 161 -6.68 -0.36 4.68
CA SER A 161 -8.05 -0.71 5.05
C SER A 161 -8.86 0.50 5.53
N THR A 162 -8.21 1.50 6.15
CA THR A 162 -8.88 2.77 6.48
C THR A 162 -9.30 3.50 5.21
N GLU A 163 -8.42 3.61 4.21
CA GLU A 163 -8.80 4.19 2.91
C GLU A 163 -9.94 3.41 2.26
N ALA A 164 -9.87 2.08 2.26
CA ALA A 164 -10.88 1.20 1.68
C ALA A 164 -12.25 1.22 2.39
N THR A 165 -12.34 1.80 3.58
CA THR A 165 -13.60 1.93 4.36
C THR A 165 -14.07 3.37 4.55
N HIS A 166 -13.19 4.37 4.34
CA HIS A 166 -13.49 5.80 4.58
C HIS A 166 -13.44 6.66 3.31
N PHE A 167 -13.32 6.06 2.13
CA PHE A 167 -13.16 6.76 0.84
C PHE A 167 -14.31 7.71 0.47
N GLU A 168 -15.50 7.54 1.06
CA GLU A 168 -16.67 8.37 0.75
C GLU A 168 -16.49 9.83 1.22
N LYS A 169 -15.70 10.04 2.26
CA LYS A 169 -15.38 11.37 2.79
C LYS A 169 -13.99 11.80 2.31
N ALA A 170 -13.95 12.71 1.35
CA ALA A 170 -12.67 13.31 0.94
C ALA A 170 -12.12 14.20 2.08
N LEU A 171 -10.90 13.91 2.51
CA LEU A 171 -10.12 14.71 3.48
C LEU A 171 -9.06 15.57 2.77
N ILE A 172 -9.04 15.52 1.45
CA ILE A 172 -8.18 16.28 0.54
C ILE A 172 -9.03 17.14 -0.38
N ASP A 173 -8.41 18.12 -1.01
CA ASP A 173 -9.06 18.86 -2.10
C ASP A 173 -9.22 17.93 -3.32
N ASN A 174 -10.47 17.79 -3.80
CA ASN A 174 -10.84 16.90 -4.90
C ASN A 174 -11.94 17.52 -5.76
N PRO A 175 -11.67 18.67 -6.40
CA PRO A 175 -12.70 19.42 -7.13
C PRO A 175 -13.24 18.65 -8.34
N GLU A 176 -12.42 17.82 -8.99
CA GLU A 176 -12.82 16.96 -10.11
C GLU A 176 -13.63 15.75 -9.67
N LYS A 177 -13.84 15.56 -8.37
CA LYS A 177 -14.56 14.42 -7.78
C LYS A 177 -14.05 13.06 -8.27
N ILE A 178 -12.74 12.94 -8.45
CA ILE A 178 -12.10 11.66 -8.76
C ILE A 178 -12.42 10.69 -7.63
N THR A 179 -12.84 9.48 -7.98
CA THR A 179 -13.15 8.47 -6.96
C THR A 179 -11.91 8.14 -6.14
N LEU A 180 -12.04 8.20 -4.82
CA LEU A 180 -10.99 7.83 -3.87
C LEU A 180 -11.07 6.36 -3.49
N ARG A 181 -12.20 5.68 -3.79
CA ARG A 181 -12.39 4.25 -3.52
C ARG A 181 -11.40 3.42 -4.33
N PRO A 182 -10.53 2.62 -3.69
CA PRO A 182 -9.73 1.63 -4.42
C PRO A 182 -10.63 0.60 -5.11
N ASP A 183 -10.20 0.06 -6.26
CA ASP A 183 -10.97 -0.96 -6.97
C ASP A 183 -10.82 -2.34 -6.31
N PHE A 184 -9.70 -2.56 -5.62
CA PHE A 184 -9.45 -3.71 -4.75
C PHE A 184 -8.44 -3.35 -3.65
N GLN A 185 -8.36 -4.17 -2.60
CA GLN A 185 -7.36 -4.02 -1.54
C GLN A 185 -6.61 -5.33 -1.26
N VAL A 186 -5.34 -5.21 -0.93
CA VAL A 186 -4.44 -6.29 -0.54
C VAL A 186 -3.85 -5.98 0.82
N LEU A 187 -4.07 -6.85 1.79
CA LEU A 187 -3.67 -6.60 3.18
C LEU A 187 -2.74 -7.73 3.67
N VAL A 188 -1.52 -7.36 4.04
CA VAL A 188 -0.46 -8.28 4.43
C VAL A 188 -0.16 -8.08 5.92
N TYR A 189 -0.42 -9.11 6.73
CA TYR A 189 -0.37 -9.06 8.21
C TYR A 189 -0.87 -7.73 8.79
N PRO A 190 -2.09 -7.28 8.38
CA PRO A 190 -2.54 -5.94 8.67
C PRO A 190 -2.90 -5.75 10.15
N VAL A 191 -2.59 -4.59 10.70
CA VAL A 191 -3.38 -4.04 11.80
C VAL A 191 -4.75 -3.66 11.23
N ILE A 192 -5.82 -4.03 11.92
CA ILE A 192 -7.21 -3.74 11.51
C ILE A 192 -7.96 -3.04 12.64
N SER A 193 -7.95 -3.66 13.82
CA SER A 193 -8.70 -3.17 14.97
C SER A 193 -7.88 -2.23 15.83
N MET A 194 -8.51 -1.20 16.33
CA MET A 194 -8.00 -0.34 17.39
C MET A 194 -8.66 -0.62 18.74
N GLN A 195 -9.53 -1.65 18.82
CA GLN A 195 -10.17 -2.07 20.07
C GLN A 195 -9.14 -2.62 21.07
N ASP A 196 -9.38 -2.42 22.38
CA ASP A 196 -8.45 -2.81 23.44
C ASP A 196 -8.09 -4.31 23.43
N SER A 197 -9.00 -5.14 22.97
CA SER A 197 -8.84 -6.60 22.91
C SER A 197 -7.93 -7.09 21.77
N LEU A 198 -7.71 -6.28 20.71
CA LEU A 198 -7.07 -6.78 19.50
C LEU A 198 -6.02 -5.80 18.91
N ALA A 199 -6.02 -4.54 19.37
CA ALA A 199 -5.14 -3.53 18.80
C ALA A 199 -3.65 -3.86 18.95
N HIS A 200 -2.89 -3.66 17.87
CA HIS A 200 -1.45 -3.45 18.03
C HIS A 200 -1.23 -2.09 18.71
N ARG A 201 -0.94 -2.11 20.00
CA ARG A 201 -0.89 -0.91 20.85
C ARG A 201 0.05 0.17 20.33
N GLY A 202 1.23 -0.22 19.84
CA GLY A 202 2.18 0.74 19.25
C GLY A 202 1.60 1.53 18.08
N SER A 203 0.91 0.86 17.16
CA SER A 203 0.24 1.53 16.03
C SER A 203 -0.88 2.46 16.48
N ARG A 204 -1.69 2.00 17.44
CA ARG A 204 -2.79 2.82 17.99
C ARG A 204 -2.26 4.08 18.69
N ASP A 205 -1.30 3.93 19.56
CA ASP A 205 -0.76 5.05 20.34
C ASP A 205 -0.07 6.10 19.44
N ASN A 206 0.62 5.65 18.41
CA ASN A 206 1.24 6.54 17.44
C ASN A 206 0.19 7.32 16.63
N LEU A 207 -0.84 6.64 16.12
CA LEU A 207 -1.87 7.27 15.30
C LEU A 207 -2.85 8.10 16.13
N LEU A 208 -3.44 7.48 17.17
CA LEU A 208 -4.57 8.05 17.89
C LEU A 208 -4.18 8.73 19.21
N GLY A 209 -2.94 8.52 19.69
CA GLY A 209 -2.50 8.93 21.02
C GLY A 209 -2.78 7.87 22.08
N LYS A 210 -2.24 8.10 23.30
CA LYS A 210 -2.29 7.13 24.41
C LYS A 210 -3.69 6.93 25.00
N ASN A 211 -4.54 7.93 24.93
CA ASN A 211 -5.88 7.93 25.53
C ASN A 211 -6.94 8.37 24.50
N PRO A 212 -7.13 7.66 23.40
CA PRO A 212 -8.15 8.00 22.43
C PRO A 212 -9.56 7.80 23.02
N SER A 213 -10.52 8.60 22.58
CA SER A 213 -11.91 8.38 22.95
C SER A 213 -12.43 7.06 22.36
N ARG A 214 -13.46 6.48 22.98
CA ARG A 214 -14.12 5.29 22.45
C ARG A 214 -14.61 5.50 21.01
N ALA A 215 -15.20 6.65 20.71
CA ALA A 215 -15.64 6.97 19.37
C ALA A 215 -14.49 7.00 18.36
N THR A 216 -13.30 7.50 18.75
CA THR A 216 -12.09 7.48 17.91
C THR A 216 -11.60 6.05 17.69
N ILE A 217 -11.60 5.23 18.74
CA ILE A 217 -11.23 3.81 18.64
C ILE A 217 -12.16 3.09 17.66
N GLU A 218 -13.46 3.26 17.81
CA GLU A 218 -14.47 2.65 16.94
C GLU A 218 -14.35 3.14 15.50
N LEU A 219 -14.11 4.44 15.27
CA LEU A 219 -13.92 5.02 13.94
C LEU A 219 -12.72 4.41 13.19
N PHE A 220 -11.61 4.18 13.89
CA PHE A 220 -10.40 3.63 13.31
C PHE A 220 -10.26 2.10 13.47
N SER A 221 -11.29 1.42 13.98
CA SER A 221 -11.42 -0.05 13.95
C SER A 221 -12.08 -0.45 12.64
N ASN A 222 -11.27 -0.80 11.63
CA ASN A 222 -11.74 -0.94 10.26
C ASN A 222 -12.73 -2.09 10.07
N GLU A 223 -12.70 -3.11 10.91
CA GLU A 223 -13.72 -4.18 10.94
C GLU A 223 -15.12 -3.65 11.26
N LEU A 224 -15.21 -2.54 11.99
CA LEU A 224 -16.48 -1.88 12.30
C LEU A 224 -16.97 -0.94 11.19
N GLN A 225 -16.11 -0.61 10.23
CA GLN A 225 -16.37 0.34 9.15
C GLN A 225 -16.68 -0.34 7.80
N VAL A 226 -16.60 -1.68 7.75
CA VAL A 226 -16.90 -2.44 6.53
C VAL A 226 -18.36 -2.22 6.11
N ARG A 227 -18.56 -1.97 4.81
CA ARG A 227 -19.87 -1.78 4.16
C ARG A 227 -19.95 -2.64 2.90
N ALA A 228 -21.14 -2.79 2.33
CA ALA A 228 -21.34 -3.56 1.11
C ALA A 228 -20.57 -3.04 -0.11
N ASN A 229 -20.19 -1.77 -0.10
CA ASN A 229 -19.36 -1.14 -1.15
C ASN A 229 -17.85 -1.10 -0.82
N THR A 230 -17.41 -1.74 0.28
CA THR A 230 -15.98 -1.95 0.55
C THR A 230 -15.36 -2.76 -0.60
N PRO A 231 -14.14 -2.43 -1.07
CA PRO A 231 -13.53 -3.12 -2.22
C PRO A 231 -13.32 -4.63 -2.00
N PRO A 232 -13.32 -5.44 -3.08
CA PRO A 232 -12.84 -6.82 -3.02
C PRO A 232 -11.47 -6.90 -2.36
N THR A 233 -11.26 -7.90 -1.50
CA THR A 233 -10.13 -7.94 -0.57
C THR A 233 -9.36 -9.25 -0.66
N TYR A 234 -8.03 -9.14 -0.70
CA TYR A 234 -7.10 -10.24 -0.45
C TYR A 234 -6.39 -10.02 0.89
N LEU A 235 -6.35 -11.05 1.73
CA LEU A 235 -5.69 -11.04 3.04
C LEU A 235 -4.63 -12.13 3.11
N THR A 236 -3.48 -11.84 3.73
CA THR A 236 -2.49 -12.88 4.04
C THR A 236 -1.81 -12.58 5.37
N HIS A 237 -1.60 -13.63 6.20
CA HIS A 237 -1.07 -13.52 7.54
C HIS A 237 -0.34 -14.79 7.96
N ALA A 238 0.52 -14.74 8.98
CA ALA A 238 1.05 -15.91 9.66
C ALA A 238 0.26 -16.17 10.95
N ALA A 239 -0.12 -17.42 11.20
CA ALA A 239 -0.90 -17.79 12.39
C ALA A 239 -0.13 -17.63 13.71
N ASP A 240 1.20 -17.62 13.64
CA ASP A 240 2.11 -17.47 14.79
C ASP A 240 2.65 -16.03 14.96
N ASP A 241 2.03 -15.04 14.31
CA ASP A 241 2.42 -13.62 14.41
C ASP A 241 2.25 -13.11 15.85
N LYS A 242 3.37 -12.69 16.47
CA LYS A 242 3.43 -12.22 17.86
C LYS A 242 3.37 -10.70 18.01
N VAL A 243 3.35 -9.98 16.90
CA VAL A 243 3.31 -8.51 16.87
C VAL A 243 1.90 -8.00 16.54
N VAL A 244 1.32 -8.54 15.49
CA VAL A 244 -0.06 -8.26 15.10
C VAL A 244 -0.82 -9.59 15.06
N ASP A 245 -1.69 -9.78 16.04
CA ASP A 245 -2.47 -11.00 16.15
C ASP A 245 -3.25 -11.28 14.87
N VAL A 246 -3.19 -12.53 14.38
CA VAL A 246 -3.87 -12.98 13.16
C VAL A 246 -5.37 -12.72 13.19
N ASP A 247 -5.96 -12.62 14.38
CA ASP A 247 -7.37 -12.28 14.56
C ASP A 247 -7.74 -10.92 13.94
N ASN A 248 -6.78 -10.00 13.75
CA ASN A 248 -7.01 -8.79 12.96
C ASN A 248 -7.50 -9.13 11.54
N SER A 249 -6.83 -10.06 10.86
CA SER A 249 -7.26 -10.52 9.53
C SER A 249 -8.57 -11.31 9.57
N ILE A 250 -8.76 -12.14 10.59
CA ILE A 250 -9.94 -13.01 10.74
C ILE A 250 -11.21 -12.17 10.94
N VAL A 251 -11.20 -11.21 11.86
CA VAL A 251 -12.39 -10.37 12.11
C VAL A 251 -12.75 -9.50 10.89
N TYR A 252 -11.74 -9.03 10.16
CA TYR A 252 -11.99 -8.26 8.93
C TYR A 252 -12.58 -9.14 7.82
N PHE A 253 -12.01 -10.33 7.62
CA PHE A 253 -12.54 -11.33 6.69
C PHE A 253 -14.01 -11.67 6.99
N GLU A 254 -14.36 -11.93 8.27
CA GLU A 254 -15.72 -12.24 8.68
C GLU A 254 -16.69 -11.11 8.36
N LYS A 255 -16.32 -9.85 8.62
CA LYS A 255 -17.14 -8.68 8.32
C LYS A 255 -17.38 -8.52 6.82
N LEU A 256 -16.32 -8.65 6.02
CA LEU A 256 -16.45 -8.60 4.55
C LEU A 256 -17.39 -9.69 4.04
N ARG A 257 -17.18 -10.94 4.47
CA ARG A 257 -18.01 -12.08 4.07
C ARG A 257 -19.49 -11.90 4.44
N HIS A 258 -19.77 -11.43 5.65
CA HIS A 258 -21.14 -11.20 6.13
C HIS A 258 -21.87 -10.12 5.32
N LEU A 259 -21.15 -9.17 4.72
CA LEU A 259 -21.70 -8.12 3.86
C LEU A 259 -21.63 -8.46 2.37
N ASN A 260 -21.30 -9.74 2.02
CA ASN A 260 -21.14 -10.23 0.65
C ASN A 260 -20.09 -9.46 -0.16
N VAL A 261 -19.08 -8.87 0.50
CA VAL A 261 -17.91 -8.34 -0.17
C VAL A 261 -16.98 -9.48 -0.54
N PRO A 262 -16.56 -9.61 -1.82
CA PRO A 262 -15.64 -10.66 -2.22
C PRO A 262 -14.34 -10.59 -1.41
N VAL A 263 -13.96 -11.69 -0.76
CA VAL A 263 -12.78 -11.78 0.07
C VAL A 263 -12.10 -13.13 -0.03
N GLU A 264 -10.77 -13.12 -0.13
CA GLU A 264 -9.94 -14.33 -0.06
C GLU A 264 -8.87 -14.13 1.00
N MET A 265 -8.59 -15.15 1.82
CA MET A 265 -7.61 -15.08 2.89
C MET A 265 -6.70 -16.30 2.88
N HIS A 266 -5.39 -16.06 2.99
CA HIS A 266 -4.36 -17.07 3.13
C HIS A 266 -3.64 -16.94 4.46
N ILE A 267 -3.68 -17.99 5.28
CA ILE A 267 -2.99 -18.06 6.57
C ILE A 267 -1.87 -19.09 6.48
N TYR A 268 -0.62 -18.63 6.68
CA TYR A 268 0.53 -19.49 6.83
C TYR A 268 0.64 -20.00 8.27
N PRO A 269 0.95 -21.27 8.51
CA PRO A 269 0.99 -21.81 9.87
C PRO A 269 2.11 -21.20 10.72
N LYS A 270 3.21 -20.75 10.06
CA LYS A 270 4.39 -20.17 10.71
C LYS A 270 4.99 -19.06 9.86
N GLY A 271 5.72 -18.16 10.51
CA GLY A 271 6.46 -17.09 9.84
C GLY A 271 6.61 -15.83 10.68
N ASP A 272 5.85 -15.70 11.78
CA ASP A 272 5.83 -14.54 12.65
C ASP A 272 5.53 -13.24 11.88
N HIS A 273 5.63 -12.08 12.51
CA HIS A 273 5.46 -10.79 11.83
C HIS A 273 6.54 -10.58 10.76
N GLY A 274 6.16 -10.05 9.59
CA GLY A 274 7.10 -9.90 8.45
C GLY A 274 7.51 -11.24 7.82
N PHE A 275 6.63 -12.25 7.82
CA PHE A 275 6.89 -13.55 7.21
C PHE A 275 7.34 -13.44 5.75
N ILE A 276 6.96 -12.39 5.05
CA ILE A 276 7.32 -12.14 3.65
C ILE A 276 8.84 -12.11 3.41
N PHE A 277 9.62 -11.75 4.42
CA PHE A 277 11.08 -11.71 4.34
C PHE A 277 11.73 -13.10 4.48
N ARG A 278 10.95 -14.11 4.89
CA ARG A 278 11.42 -15.46 5.22
C ARG A 278 10.72 -16.55 4.41
N GLN A 279 9.61 -16.22 3.73
CA GLN A 279 8.78 -17.16 2.97
C GLN A 279 8.88 -16.86 1.47
N PRO A 280 9.76 -17.53 0.72
CA PRO A 280 9.77 -17.44 -0.75
C PRO A 280 8.40 -17.80 -1.32
N GLY A 281 7.96 -17.08 -2.36
CA GLY A 281 6.67 -17.35 -3.01
C GLY A 281 5.43 -16.89 -2.23
N TRP A 282 5.58 -16.16 -1.14
CA TRP A 282 4.45 -15.63 -0.36
C TRP A 282 3.46 -14.82 -1.21
N ILE A 283 3.94 -14.21 -2.29
CA ILE A 283 3.18 -13.35 -3.18
C ILE A 283 2.46 -14.11 -4.32
N ASP A 284 2.82 -15.37 -4.56
CA ASP A 284 2.25 -16.15 -5.67
C ASP A 284 0.74 -16.36 -5.54
N PRO A 285 0.16 -16.68 -4.36
CA PRO A 285 -1.28 -16.78 -4.19
C PRO A 285 -2.01 -15.44 -4.48
N LEU A 286 -1.37 -14.29 -4.21
CA LEU A 286 -1.91 -12.99 -4.59
C LEU A 286 -2.00 -12.85 -6.11
N PHE A 287 -0.98 -13.25 -6.86
CA PHE A 287 -1.04 -13.20 -8.34
C PHE A 287 -2.12 -14.11 -8.89
N ASP A 288 -2.32 -15.27 -8.32
CA ASP A 288 -3.42 -16.18 -8.69
C ASP A 288 -4.80 -15.56 -8.40
N TRP A 289 -4.95 -14.90 -7.25
CA TRP A 289 -6.15 -14.13 -6.94
C TRP A 289 -6.36 -12.98 -7.93
N MET A 290 -5.32 -12.24 -8.27
CA MET A 290 -5.39 -11.14 -9.24
C MET A 290 -5.81 -11.63 -10.62
N LYS A 291 -5.31 -12.81 -11.07
CA LYS A 291 -5.73 -13.43 -12.34
C LYS A 291 -7.20 -13.82 -12.32
N ARG A 292 -7.65 -14.54 -11.28
CA ARG A 292 -9.06 -14.97 -11.16
C ARG A 292 -10.04 -13.80 -11.15
N ASN A 293 -9.62 -12.65 -10.70
CA ASN A 293 -10.41 -11.43 -10.65
C ASN A 293 -10.16 -10.47 -11.83
N ASN A 294 -9.43 -10.89 -12.86
CA ASN A 294 -9.14 -10.12 -14.07
C ASN A 294 -8.38 -8.80 -13.83
N TRP A 295 -7.63 -8.72 -12.73
CA TRP A 295 -6.72 -7.61 -12.49
C TRP A 295 -5.43 -7.75 -13.30
N ILE A 296 -4.96 -8.97 -13.51
CA ILE A 296 -3.82 -9.29 -14.39
C ILE A 296 -4.19 -10.40 -15.38
N LYS A 297 -3.34 -10.61 -16.41
CA LYS A 297 -3.51 -11.66 -17.42
C LYS A 297 -2.97 -13.00 -16.94
#